data_921ee019ddc7209368e7ea24fff3adaa
#
_entry.id   921ee019ddc7209368e7ea24fff3adaa
#
_cell.length_a   1.000
_cell.length_b   1.000
_cell.length_c   1.000
_cell.angle_alpha   90.00
_cell.angle_beta   90.00
_cell.angle_gamma   90.00
#
_symmetry.space_group_name_H-M   'P 1'
#
loop_
_entity.id
_entity.type
_entity.pdbx_description
1 polymer ?
#
loop_
_entity_poly.entity_id
_entity_poly.type
_entity_poly.pdbx_seq_one_letter_code
_entity_poly.pdbx_strand_id
1 'polypeptide(L)'
;MSPQLIADVRDSIVVIRDLPVIVDADVANLYGVETKRVNEAVRNNPDKFPEDYMFVLSLEELDILRSNFSTTKLSSKSRTLPKVFTEKGLYMLATILKSKNALNVTFAIIETFTQVRNLKRELIDLHKETDPKQQTAKMQHFGKVLSDIVMPDLETSETESTLELNFFIGKIKHTVKRIKKSNPKIESKEDKA
;
A
#
# COMPACT_ATOMS: atom_id res chain seq x y z
N MET A 1 -13.93 -3.78 9.21
CA MET A 1 -13.03 -2.82 8.53
C MET A 1 -13.26 -2.94 7.05
N SER A 2 -13.27 -1.85 6.29
CA SER A 2 -13.52 -1.90 4.85
C SER A 2 -12.26 -2.39 4.12
N PRO A 3 -12.31 -3.46 3.29
CA PRO A 3 -11.20 -3.91 2.45
C PRO A 3 -10.68 -2.79 1.53
N GLN A 4 -11.60 -1.93 1.04
CA GLN A 4 -11.24 -0.79 0.21
C GLN A 4 -10.30 0.18 0.93
N LEU A 5 -10.52 0.47 2.21
CA LEU A 5 -9.67 1.39 2.96
C LEU A 5 -8.24 0.84 3.15
N ILE A 6 -8.10 -0.48 3.32
CA ILE A 6 -6.78 -1.14 3.36
C ILE A 6 -6.08 -1.00 2.00
N ALA A 7 -6.82 -1.19 0.90
CA ALA A 7 -6.30 -1.00 -0.45
C ALA A 7 -5.86 0.46 -0.66
N ASP A 8 -6.68 1.43 -0.27
CA ASP A 8 -6.38 2.86 -0.40
C ASP A 8 -5.10 3.24 0.38
N VAL A 9 -4.93 2.71 1.61
CA VAL A 9 -3.70 2.93 2.40
C VAL A 9 -2.50 2.30 1.71
N ARG A 10 -2.62 1.05 1.25
CA ARG A 10 -1.54 0.34 0.56
C ARG A 10 -1.09 1.09 -0.70
N ASP A 11 -2.04 1.53 -1.52
CA ASP A 11 -1.78 2.20 -2.79
C ASP A 11 -1.20 3.62 -2.59
N SER A 12 -1.33 4.17 -1.38
CA SER A 12 -0.73 5.45 -0.98
C SER A 12 0.71 5.31 -0.47
N ILE A 13 1.20 4.09 -0.21
CA ILE A 13 2.56 3.87 0.29
C ILE A 13 3.55 4.01 -0.86
N VAL A 14 4.54 4.88 -0.67
CA VAL A 14 5.69 5.04 -1.55
C VAL A 14 6.98 4.78 -0.75
N VAL A 15 8.06 4.37 -1.43
CA VAL A 15 9.36 4.15 -0.79
C VAL A 15 10.27 5.32 -1.10
N ILE A 16 10.70 6.03 -0.04
CA ILE A 16 11.62 7.17 -0.12
C ILE A 16 12.69 6.99 0.96
N ARG A 17 13.96 7.14 0.62
CA ARG A 17 15.10 6.87 1.52
C ARG A 17 15.04 5.47 2.16
N ASP A 18 14.62 4.45 1.38
CA ASP A 18 14.41 3.07 1.84
C ASP A 18 13.34 2.91 2.94
N LEU A 19 12.52 3.94 3.17
CA LEU A 19 11.44 3.92 4.14
C LEU A 19 10.08 3.92 3.42
N PRO A 20 9.13 3.05 3.81
CA PRO A 20 7.76 3.14 3.38
C PRO A 20 7.10 4.35 4.06
N VAL A 21 6.59 5.26 3.26
CA VAL A 21 6.00 6.53 3.70
C VAL A 21 4.72 6.84 2.92
N ILE A 22 3.89 7.73 3.46
CA ILE A 22 2.70 8.29 2.78
C ILE A 22 2.85 9.82 2.73
N VAL A 23 2.52 10.40 1.58
CA VAL A 23 2.59 11.85 1.35
C VAL A 23 1.44 12.57 2.06
N ASP A 24 1.65 13.79 2.53
CA ASP A 24 0.67 14.59 3.28
C ASP A 24 -0.68 14.77 2.56
N ALA A 25 -0.67 14.86 1.24
CA ALA A 25 -1.89 14.94 0.43
C ALA A 25 -2.71 13.65 0.48
N ASP A 26 -2.04 12.48 0.43
CA ASP A 26 -2.70 11.18 0.52
C ASP A 26 -3.15 10.88 1.95
N VAL A 27 -2.34 11.27 2.95
CA VAL A 27 -2.77 11.22 4.36
C VAL A 27 -4.05 12.03 4.56
N ALA A 28 -4.12 13.23 4.00
CA ALA A 28 -5.32 14.07 4.11
C ALA A 28 -6.55 13.39 3.47
N ASN A 29 -6.38 12.77 2.30
CA ASN A 29 -7.44 12.01 1.63
C ASN A 29 -7.91 10.83 2.50
N LEU A 30 -6.99 10.03 3.03
CA LEU A 30 -7.31 8.88 3.89
C LEU A 30 -8.11 9.30 5.13
N TYR A 31 -7.69 10.37 5.80
CA TYR A 31 -8.36 10.89 7.00
C TYR A 31 -9.62 11.70 6.68
N GLY A 32 -9.90 12.01 5.41
CA GLY A 32 -11.04 12.84 4.99
C GLY A 32 -10.94 14.29 5.49
N VAL A 33 -9.73 14.84 5.48
CA VAL A 33 -9.42 16.21 5.88
C VAL A 33 -8.67 16.95 4.76
N GLU A 34 -8.56 18.26 4.87
CA GLU A 34 -7.70 19.03 3.96
C GLU A 34 -6.22 18.84 4.32
N THR A 35 -5.32 18.85 3.32
CA THR A 35 -3.86 18.79 3.50
C THR A 35 -3.37 19.90 4.44
N LYS A 36 -4.02 21.07 4.41
CA LYS A 36 -3.75 22.16 5.32
C LYS A 36 -3.90 21.74 6.79
N ARG A 37 -4.92 20.94 7.12
CA ARG A 37 -5.16 20.44 8.49
C ARG A 37 -4.06 19.50 8.96
N VAL A 38 -3.58 18.62 8.07
CA VAL A 38 -2.43 17.75 8.35
C VAL A 38 -1.19 18.59 8.64
N ASN A 39 -0.91 19.58 7.79
CA ASN A 39 0.23 20.47 7.95
C ASN A 39 0.14 21.36 9.21
N GLU A 40 -1.05 21.79 9.60
CA GLU A 40 -1.31 22.51 10.86
C GLU A 40 -1.09 21.62 12.08
N ALA A 41 -1.54 20.36 12.03
CA ALA A 41 -1.33 19.39 13.11
C ALA A 41 0.17 19.21 13.40
N VAL A 42 0.99 19.04 12.35
CA VAL A 42 2.45 18.96 12.49
C VAL A 42 3.04 20.25 13.07
N ARG A 43 2.69 21.40 12.48
CA ARG A 43 3.24 22.70 12.90
C ARG A 43 2.92 23.04 14.37
N ASN A 44 1.75 22.64 14.82
CA ASN A 44 1.30 22.91 16.18
C ASN A 44 1.82 21.88 17.22
N ASN A 45 2.48 20.83 16.75
CA ASN A 45 3.03 19.76 17.60
C ASN A 45 4.42 19.32 17.11
N PRO A 46 5.41 20.24 16.98
CA PRO A 46 6.70 19.91 16.37
C PRO A 46 7.45 18.80 17.11
N ASP A 47 7.36 18.78 18.43
CA ASP A 47 8.05 17.78 19.29
C ASP A 47 7.52 16.36 19.08
N LYS A 48 6.35 16.20 18.45
CA LYS A 48 5.76 14.89 18.18
C LYS A 48 6.18 14.30 16.84
N PHE A 49 6.89 15.06 16.01
CA PHE A 49 7.28 14.68 14.66
C PHE A 49 8.79 14.81 14.45
N PRO A 50 9.62 14.04 15.17
CA PRO A 50 11.04 13.97 14.86
C PRO A 50 11.25 13.40 13.45
N GLU A 51 12.48 13.48 12.93
CA GLU A 51 12.81 13.17 11.55
C GLU A 51 12.49 11.71 11.15
N ASP A 52 12.51 10.77 12.08
CA ASP A 52 12.11 9.38 11.86
C ASP A 52 10.59 9.16 11.86
N TYR A 53 9.79 10.20 12.13
CA TYR A 53 8.33 10.22 12.03
C TYR A 53 7.84 10.92 10.77
N MET A 54 8.48 12.03 10.41
CA MET A 54 8.10 12.85 9.27
C MET A 54 9.32 13.61 8.76
N PHE A 55 9.42 13.75 7.45
CA PHE A 55 10.42 14.62 6.82
C PHE A 55 9.83 15.32 5.60
N VAL A 56 10.51 16.36 5.15
CA VAL A 56 10.15 17.13 3.94
C VAL A 56 10.94 16.54 2.77
N LEU A 57 10.27 16.36 1.62
CA LEU A 57 10.94 15.91 0.40
C LEU A 57 11.90 16.98 -0.13
N SER A 58 13.01 16.55 -0.73
CA SER A 58 13.81 17.41 -1.58
C SER A 58 13.13 17.62 -2.93
N LEU A 59 13.62 18.57 -3.73
CA LEU A 59 13.13 18.79 -5.10
C LEU A 59 13.38 17.56 -5.97
N GLU A 60 14.54 16.92 -5.84
CA GLU A 60 14.90 15.72 -6.59
C GLU A 60 13.98 14.53 -6.23
N GLU A 61 13.71 14.33 -4.93
CA GLU A 61 12.79 13.28 -4.48
C GLU A 61 11.36 13.51 -4.97
N LEU A 62 10.93 14.77 -5.00
CA LEU A 62 9.62 15.16 -5.53
C LEU A 62 9.51 14.87 -7.04
N ASP A 63 10.55 15.16 -7.81
CA ASP A 63 10.56 14.92 -9.26
C ASP A 63 10.58 13.42 -9.57
N ILE A 64 11.34 12.62 -8.82
CA ILE A 64 11.33 11.16 -8.90
C ILE A 64 9.93 10.62 -8.56
N LEU A 65 9.31 11.14 -7.51
CA LEU A 65 7.96 10.72 -7.11
C LEU A 65 6.93 11.02 -8.21
N ARG A 66 6.98 12.20 -8.82
CA ARG A 66 6.09 12.59 -9.92
C ARG A 66 6.26 11.73 -11.17
N SER A 67 7.49 11.34 -11.50
CA SER A 67 7.77 10.52 -12.67
C SER A 67 7.33 9.08 -12.52
N ASN A 68 7.38 8.52 -11.31
CA ASN A 68 7.11 7.11 -11.04
C ASN A 68 5.66 6.82 -10.62
N PHE A 69 4.97 7.82 -10.07
CA PHE A 69 3.63 7.66 -9.49
C PHE A 69 2.66 8.68 -10.08
N SER A 70 2.02 8.32 -11.19
CA SER A 70 0.96 9.15 -11.80
C SER A 70 -0.30 9.28 -10.93
N THR A 71 -0.43 8.45 -9.89
CA THR A 71 -1.58 8.39 -8.97
C THR A 71 -1.49 9.36 -7.80
N THR A 72 -0.29 9.87 -7.49
CA THR A 72 -0.16 10.85 -6.41
C THR A 72 -0.80 12.18 -6.83
N LYS A 73 -1.83 12.60 -6.10
CA LYS A 73 -2.54 13.88 -6.31
C LYS A 73 -1.68 15.09 -5.89
N LEU A 74 -0.39 15.04 -6.20
CA LEU A 74 0.53 16.13 -5.92
C LEU A 74 0.18 17.31 -6.83
N SER A 75 -0.37 18.36 -6.23
CA SER A 75 -0.65 19.59 -6.96
C SER A 75 0.65 20.17 -7.53
N SER A 76 0.73 20.28 -8.84
CA SER A 76 1.85 20.96 -9.52
C SER A 76 1.99 22.44 -9.14
N LYS A 77 0.98 22.99 -8.44
CA LYS A 77 0.92 24.40 -8.02
C LYS A 77 1.33 24.62 -6.56
N SER A 78 1.67 23.58 -5.81
CA SER A 78 2.12 23.76 -4.43
C SER A 78 3.47 24.47 -4.39
N ARG A 79 3.54 25.61 -3.68
CA ARG A 79 4.79 26.35 -3.44
C ARG A 79 5.64 25.73 -2.32
N THR A 80 5.08 24.82 -1.56
CA THR A 80 5.74 24.13 -0.45
C THR A 80 6.05 22.70 -0.82
N LEU A 81 7.23 22.23 -0.48
CA LEU A 81 7.62 20.84 -0.65
C LEU A 81 6.71 19.93 0.23
N PRO A 82 6.24 18.79 -0.32
CA PRO A 82 5.42 17.86 0.42
C PRO A 82 6.14 17.29 1.65
N LYS A 83 5.35 17.00 2.68
CA LYS A 83 5.81 16.20 3.81
C LYS A 83 5.44 14.75 3.58
N VAL A 84 6.28 13.86 4.07
CA VAL A 84 6.01 12.43 4.07
C VAL A 84 6.05 11.90 5.50
N PHE A 85 5.16 10.94 5.78
CA PHE A 85 4.98 10.36 7.10
C PHE A 85 5.36 8.89 7.05
N THR A 86 6.26 8.49 7.95
CA THR A 86 6.54 7.08 8.21
C THR A 86 5.37 6.45 8.97
N GLU A 87 5.37 5.14 9.12
CA GLU A 87 4.40 4.42 9.94
C GLU A 87 4.22 5.07 11.34
N LYS A 88 5.33 5.43 11.99
CA LYS A 88 5.32 6.11 13.30
C LYS A 88 4.63 7.47 13.25
N GLY A 89 4.92 8.24 12.19
CA GLY A 89 4.30 9.55 11.96
C GLY A 89 2.79 9.45 11.73
N LEU A 90 2.34 8.41 11.01
CA LEU A 90 0.91 8.16 10.80
C LEU A 90 0.19 7.82 12.10
N TYR A 91 0.79 7.00 12.97
CA TYR A 91 0.24 6.73 14.30
C TYR A 91 0.18 7.99 15.16
N MET A 92 1.20 8.84 15.08
CA MET A 92 1.20 10.11 15.82
C MET A 92 0.09 11.04 15.31
N LEU A 93 -0.08 11.17 13.99
CA LEU A 93 -1.19 11.94 13.40
C LEU A 93 -2.55 11.44 13.87
N ALA A 94 -2.73 10.12 13.99
CA ALA A 94 -3.97 9.52 14.47
C ALA A 94 -4.36 10.01 15.88
N THR A 95 -3.39 10.35 16.71
CA THR A 95 -3.65 10.89 18.07
C THR A 95 -4.07 12.37 18.06
N ILE A 96 -3.84 13.07 16.96
CA ILE A 96 -4.03 14.53 16.86
C ILE A 96 -5.22 14.87 15.97
N LEU A 97 -5.35 14.18 14.82
CA LEU A 97 -6.41 14.42 13.85
C LEU A 97 -7.74 13.86 14.36
N LYS A 98 -8.65 14.78 14.65
CA LYS A 98 -10.02 14.43 15.04
C LYS A 98 -10.90 14.39 13.78
N SER A 99 -10.99 13.24 13.13
CA SER A 99 -11.92 13.01 12.02
C SER A 99 -12.87 11.87 12.34
N LYS A 100 -14.04 11.85 11.67
CA LYS A 100 -15.02 10.76 11.84
C LYS A 100 -14.44 9.39 11.47
N ASN A 101 -13.47 9.38 10.56
CA ASN A 101 -12.84 8.14 10.04
C ASN A 101 -11.50 7.83 10.70
N ALA A 102 -11.01 8.68 11.62
CA ALA A 102 -9.66 8.54 12.18
C ALA A 102 -9.38 7.14 12.71
N LEU A 103 -10.31 6.54 13.43
CA LEU A 103 -10.14 5.19 14.00
C LEU A 103 -10.03 4.11 12.90
N ASN A 104 -10.91 4.15 11.90
CA ASN A 104 -10.90 3.18 10.81
C ASN A 104 -9.62 3.30 9.97
N VAL A 105 -9.18 4.52 9.69
CA VAL A 105 -7.92 4.79 8.98
C VAL A 105 -6.73 4.28 9.78
N THR A 106 -6.73 4.50 11.10
CA THR A 106 -5.66 3.99 11.96
C THR A 106 -5.58 2.47 11.92
N PHE A 107 -6.71 1.76 11.99
CA PHE A 107 -6.72 0.30 11.87
C PHE A 107 -6.25 -0.16 10.48
N ALA A 108 -6.66 0.51 9.41
CA ALA A 108 -6.20 0.19 8.07
C ALA A 108 -4.68 0.40 7.91
N ILE A 109 -4.14 1.46 8.48
CA ILE A 109 -2.69 1.72 8.52
C ILE A 109 -1.97 0.59 9.27
N ILE A 110 -2.42 0.22 10.47
CA ILE A 110 -1.83 -0.86 11.27
C ILE A 110 -1.80 -2.16 10.47
N GLU A 111 -2.93 -2.53 9.88
CA GLU A 111 -3.07 -3.76 9.10
C GLU A 111 -2.13 -3.75 7.89
N THR A 112 -2.15 -2.67 7.10
CA THR A 112 -1.32 -2.55 5.89
C THR A 112 0.17 -2.63 6.20
N PHE A 113 0.66 -1.88 7.19
CA PHE A 113 2.08 -1.93 7.55
C PHE A 113 2.48 -3.28 8.19
N THR A 114 1.54 -3.96 8.86
CA THR A 114 1.76 -5.32 9.35
C THR A 114 1.93 -6.30 8.19
N GLN A 115 1.09 -6.21 7.15
CA GLN A 115 1.21 -7.01 5.93
C GLN A 115 2.55 -6.74 5.22
N VAL A 116 2.93 -5.48 5.06
CA VAL A 116 4.23 -5.11 4.46
C VAL A 116 5.42 -5.69 5.25
N ARG A 117 5.39 -5.63 6.59
CA ARG A 117 6.44 -6.24 7.43
C ARG A 117 6.49 -7.76 7.31
N ASN A 118 5.35 -8.41 7.26
CA ASN A 118 5.27 -9.86 7.09
C ASN A 118 5.83 -10.30 5.74
N LEU A 119 5.45 -9.63 4.65
CA LEU A 119 6.01 -9.86 3.32
C LEU A 119 7.53 -9.70 3.29
N LYS A 120 8.04 -8.62 3.89
CA LYS A 120 9.50 -8.40 3.97
C LYS A 120 10.20 -9.54 4.72
N ARG A 121 9.60 -10.03 5.81
CA ARG A 121 10.15 -11.17 6.58
C ARG A 121 10.14 -12.44 5.77
N GLU A 122 9.02 -12.78 5.12
CA GLU A 122 8.90 -13.95 4.27
C GLU A 122 9.91 -13.93 3.10
N LEU A 123 10.13 -12.75 2.51
CA LEU A 123 11.13 -12.57 1.45
C LEU A 123 12.56 -12.82 1.95
N ILE A 124 12.90 -12.33 3.16
CA ILE A 124 14.21 -12.57 3.78
C ILE A 124 14.38 -14.07 4.10
N ASP A 125 13.34 -14.73 4.60
CA ASP A 125 13.38 -16.15 4.94
C ASP A 125 13.47 -17.03 3.68
N LEU A 126 12.85 -16.61 2.58
CA LEU A 126 12.97 -17.23 1.28
C LEU A 126 14.42 -17.11 0.73
N HIS A 127 15.03 -15.94 0.90
CA HIS A 127 16.40 -15.71 0.41
C HIS A 127 17.45 -16.51 1.20
N LYS A 128 17.19 -16.82 2.46
CA LYS A 128 18.07 -17.63 3.31
C LYS A 128 17.90 -19.14 3.13
N GLU A 129 16.84 -19.58 2.45
CA GLU A 129 16.57 -20.99 2.23
C GLU A 129 17.53 -21.56 1.19
N THR A 130 18.23 -22.62 1.58
CA THR A 130 19.23 -23.29 0.73
C THR A 130 18.76 -24.61 0.14
N ASP A 131 17.71 -25.22 0.69
CA ASP A 131 17.10 -26.43 0.15
C ASP A 131 16.19 -26.06 -1.05
N PRO A 132 16.50 -26.54 -2.28
CA PRO A 132 15.73 -26.21 -3.47
C PRO A 132 14.24 -26.56 -3.39
N LYS A 133 13.88 -27.64 -2.68
CA LYS A 133 12.48 -28.05 -2.53
C LYS A 133 11.72 -27.11 -1.59
N GLN A 134 12.34 -26.76 -0.48
CA GLN A 134 11.76 -25.82 0.49
C GLN A 134 11.72 -24.41 -0.10
N GLN A 135 12.74 -23.99 -0.83
CA GLN A 135 12.77 -22.71 -1.53
C GLN A 135 11.62 -22.59 -2.53
N THR A 136 11.37 -23.64 -3.33
CA THR A 136 10.24 -23.66 -4.28
C THR A 136 8.89 -23.55 -3.55
N ALA A 137 8.69 -24.31 -2.47
CA ALA A 137 7.46 -24.27 -1.69
C ALA A 137 7.23 -22.89 -1.04
N LYS A 138 8.25 -22.29 -0.45
CA LYS A 138 8.21 -20.93 0.12
C LYS A 138 7.93 -19.87 -0.95
N MET A 139 8.53 -20.01 -2.15
CA MET A 139 8.29 -19.12 -3.29
C MET A 139 6.82 -19.17 -3.74
N GLN A 140 6.23 -20.38 -3.82
CA GLN A 140 4.82 -20.53 -4.16
C GLN A 140 3.91 -19.90 -3.10
N HIS A 141 4.23 -20.12 -1.81
CA HIS A 141 3.49 -19.49 -0.70
C HIS A 141 3.58 -17.96 -0.76
N PHE A 142 4.79 -17.41 -0.88
CA PHE A 142 5.03 -15.98 -1.01
C PHE A 142 4.27 -15.38 -2.21
N GLY A 143 4.34 -16.03 -3.37
CA GLY A 143 3.62 -15.61 -4.57
C GLY A 143 2.10 -15.57 -4.36
N LYS A 144 1.53 -16.53 -3.61
CA LYS A 144 0.12 -16.54 -3.27
C LYS A 144 -0.23 -15.38 -2.34
N VAL A 145 0.50 -15.20 -1.25
CA VAL A 145 0.26 -14.10 -0.27
C VAL A 145 0.37 -12.75 -0.97
N LEU A 146 1.39 -12.58 -1.81
CA LEU A 146 1.57 -11.36 -2.59
C LEU A 146 0.40 -11.12 -3.55
N SER A 147 -0.06 -12.16 -4.25
CA SER A 147 -1.22 -12.08 -5.15
C SER A 147 -2.50 -11.68 -4.40
N ASP A 148 -2.72 -12.23 -3.22
CA ASP A 148 -3.90 -11.92 -2.40
C ASP A 148 -3.87 -10.46 -1.87
N ILE A 149 -2.67 -9.92 -1.66
CA ILE A 149 -2.50 -8.52 -1.24
C ILE A 149 -2.66 -7.55 -2.43
N VAL A 150 -2.02 -7.85 -3.58
CA VAL A 150 -1.98 -6.93 -4.73
C VAL A 150 -3.28 -6.99 -5.55
N MET A 151 -3.95 -8.14 -5.57
CA MET A 151 -5.14 -8.38 -6.40
C MET A 151 -6.25 -9.08 -5.62
N PRO A 152 -6.81 -8.47 -4.57
CA PRO A 152 -7.84 -9.12 -3.74
C PRO A 152 -9.13 -9.43 -4.50
N ASP A 153 -9.44 -8.70 -5.58
CA ASP A 153 -10.71 -8.78 -6.31
C ASP A 153 -10.61 -9.56 -7.64
N LEU A 154 -9.44 -10.10 -7.99
CA LEU A 154 -9.32 -10.93 -9.19
C LEU A 154 -9.83 -12.35 -8.92
N GLU A 155 -11.15 -12.52 -8.96
CA GLU A 155 -11.74 -13.82 -9.24
C GLU A 155 -11.24 -14.29 -10.60
N THR A 156 -10.43 -15.28 -10.54
CA THR A 156 -9.79 -16.14 -11.54
C THR A 156 -10.38 -16.10 -12.96
N SER A 157 -9.74 -15.38 -13.84
CA SER A 157 -9.75 -15.59 -15.29
C SER A 157 -8.49 -16.35 -15.68
N GLU A 158 -8.54 -17.29 -16.64
CA GLU A 158 -7.35 -17.90 -17.23
C GLU A 158 -6.52 -16.83 -17.94
N THR A 159 -5.66 -16.18 -17.19
CA THR A 159 -4.67 -15.25 -17.72
C THR A 159 -3.36 -15.55 -17.03
N GLU A 160 -2.34 -15.85 -17.81
CA GLU A 160 -0.98 -15.87 -17.28
C GLU A 160 -0.61 -14.43 -16.91
N SER A 161 -0.70 -14.10 -15.62
CA SER A 161 -0.25 -12.82 -15.12
C SER A 161 1.21 -12.96 -14.70
N THR A 162 2.09 -12.30 -15.40
CA THR A 162 3.48 -12.17 -14.98
C THR A 162 3.61 -10.90 -14.14
N LEU A 163 3.80 -11.05 -12.84
CA LEU A 163 4.13 -9.95 -11.93
C LEU A 163 5.64 -9.73 -11.93
N GLU A 164 6.08 -8.64 -12.51
CA GLU A 164 7.45 -8.15 -12.33
C GLU A 164 7.45 -7.11 -11.21
N LEU A 165 7.88 -7.52 -10.02
CA LEU A 165 8.04 -6.62 -8.90
C LEU A 165 9.49 -6.20 -8.80
N ASN A 166 9.75 -4.93 -9.07
CA ASN A 166 11.03 -4.32 -8.80
C ASN A 166 11.08 -3.90 -7.33
N PHE A 167 11.44 -4.83 -6.46
CA PHE A 167 11.84 -4.49 -5.10
C PHE A 167 13.29 -4.03 -5.09
N PHE A 168 13.63 -3.14 -4.20
CA PHE A 168 14.96 -2.60 -3.99
C PHE A 168 16.05 -3.68 -3.77
N ILE A 169 15.65 -4.92 -3.54
CA ILE A 169 16.54 -6.09 -3.27
C ILE A 169 16.66 -7.01 -4.49
N GLY A 170 15.94 -6.76 -5.59
CA GLY A 170 16.01 -7.59 -6.80
C GLY A 170 14.71 -7.62 -7.61
N LYS A 171 14.80 -8.12 -8.85
CA LYS A 171 13.62 -8.40 -9.69
C LYS A 171 13.08 -9.78 -9.36
N ILE A 172 11.84 -9.86 -8.89
CA ILE A 172 11.12 -11.12 -8.76
C ILE A 172 10.15 -11.22 -9.93
N LYS A 173 10.30 -12.23 -10.77
CA LYS A 173 9.36 -12.59 -11.82
C LYS A 173 8.57 -13.81 -11.35
N HIS A 174 7.30 -13.64 -11.08
CA HIS A 174 6.41 -14.72 -10.71
C HIS A 174 5.24 -14.79 -11.69
N THR A 175 5.02 -15.98 -12.29
CA THR A 175 3.91 -16.23 -13.21
C THR A 175 2.85 -17.05 -12.50
N VAL A 176 1.66 -16.49 -12.33
CA VAL A 176 0.51 -17.16 -11.74
C VAL A 176 -0.48 -17.54 -12.83
N LYS A 177 -0.75 -18.83 -13.00
CA LYS A 177 -1.86 -19.32 -13.84
C LYS A 177 -3.12 -19.41 -12.99
N ARG A 178 -4.13 -18.64 -13.30
CA ARG A 178 -5.45 -18.70 -12.66
C ARG A 178 -6.51 -19.14 -13.67
N ILE A 179 -7.37 -20.08 -13.28
CA ILE A 179 -8.46 -20.60 -14.11
C ILE A 179 -9.79 -20.03 -13.62
N LYS A 180 -10.55 -19.41 -14.49
CA LYS A 180 -11.89 -18.88 -14.18
C LYS A 180 -12.88 -20.03 -14.03
N LYS A 181 -13.49 -20.17 -12.84
CA LYS A 181 -14.67 -21.03 -12.70
C LYS A 181 -15.87 -20.31 -13.33
N SER A 182 -16.42 -20.87 -14.42
CA SER A 182 -17.68 -20.39 -14.98
C SER A 182 -18.82 -20.73 -14.01
N ASN A 183 -19.56 -19.70 -13.58
CA ASN A 183 -20.83 -19.93 -12.90
C ASN A 183 -21.79 -20.60 -13.88
N PRO A 184 -22.46 -21.71 -13.48
CA PRO A 184 -23.53 -22.26 -14.31
C PRO A 184 -24.67 -21.25 -14.39
N LYS A 185 -25.05 -20.87 -15.61
CA LYS A 185 -26.25 -20.07 -15.88
C LYS A 185 -27.45 -20.81 -15.29
N ILE A 186 -28.18 -20.14 -14.43
CA ILE A 186 -29.53 -20.57 -14.02
C ILE A 186 -30.42 -20.30 -15.25
N GLU A 187 -30.73 -21.36 -15.97
CA GLU A 187 -31.79 -21.33 -16.97
C GLU A 187 -33.12 -21.17 -16.23
N SER A 188 -33.72 -20.00 -16.35
CA SER A 188 -35.11 -19.77 -15.99
C SER A 188 -35.98 -20.54 -16.99
N LYS A 189 -36.61 -21.62 -16.53
CA LYS A 189 -37.73 -22.24 -17.24
C LYS A 189 -38.91 -21.28 -17.18
N GLU A 190 -39.21 -20.67 -18.31
CA GLU A 190 -40.54 -20.11 -18.55
C GLU A 190 -41.47 -21.26 -18.80
N ASP A 191 -42.39 -21.48 -17.86
CA ASP A 191 -43.55 -22.36 -18.07
C ASP A 191 -44.51 -21.69 -19.05
N LYS A 192 -44.73 -22.37 -20.17
CA LYS A 192 -45.86 -22.14 -21.02
C LYS A 192 -47.02 -22.97 -20.50
N ALA A 193 -48.09 -22.32 -20.13
CA ALA A 193 -49.46 -22.82 -20.20
C ALA A 193 -50.38 -21.63 -20.55
#